data_b58192626e877f634a4f83e90a1e2976
#
_entry.id   b58192626e877f634a4f83e90a1e2976
#
_cell.length_a   1.000
_cell.length_b   1.000
_cell.length_c   1.000
_cell.angle_alpha   90.00
_cell.angle_beta   90.00
_cell.angle_gamma   90.00
#
_symmetry.space_group_name_H-M   'P 1'
#
loop_
_entity.id
_entity.type
_entity.pdbx_description
1 polymer ?
#
loop_
_entity_poly.entity_id
_entity_poly.type
_entity_poly.pdbx_seq_one_letter_code
_entity_poly.pdbx_strand_id
1 'polypeptide(L)'
;MAVVEVRNLTKNFDGGHGHVRAIDGINLATGEGEYLVLLGPSGCGKTTLLRTIAGLEEPTEGEVLIGGNVVNGLPPRLRRIAMVFQSYALYPHKTVLDNIVFPLKAAQLSKAERERKARWAAELLGIDQMLDRRPRQLSGGERQRVALARALVREPAIFLLDEPLSNLDAKLRASARDELKRFQQRVGTTTIYVTHDQSEAMGLGDRIAVMDHGRVRQLAPPVEVYDDPADTFVATFLGSPPMNLVPRDGHLVGFRPEHLLPEDLVPGENKIRVPFTVDRIEHLSGDRHLYGTVHRLGEETRVITRLPATVTLPMEPGEEHTFAVAADRLRFFDADTGERSEPIRLREG
;
A
#
# COMPACT_ATOMS: atom_id res chain seq x y z
N MET A 1 15.95 10.28 14.58
CA MET A 1 15.04 10.06 13.43
C MET A 1 13.98 11.14 13.48
N ALA A 2 13.24 11.40 12.42
CA ALA A 2 12.24 12.47 12.42
C ALA A 2 10.85 11.88 12.12
N VAL A 3 9.84 12.41 12.80
CA VAL A 3 8.43 12.14 12.53
C VAL A 3 7.95 13.12 11.46
N VAL A 4 7.09 12.65 10.56
CA VAL A 4 6.31 13.49 9.64
C VAL A 4 4.89 13.61 10.19
N GLU A 5 4.40 14.83 10.27
CA GLU A 5 3.01 15.10 10.61
C GLU A 5 2.41 16.05 9.58
N VAL A 6 1.20 15.79 9.16
CA VAL A 6 0.38 16.71 8.35
C VAL A 6 -0.90 17.02 9.08
N ARG A 7 -1.30 18.31 9.10
CA ARG A 7 -2.46 18.80 9.83
C ARG A 7 -3.39 19.54 8.87
N ASN A 8 -4.62 19.03 8.74
CA ASN A 8 -5.69 19.60 7.89
C ASN A 8 -5.19 19.95 6.49
N LEU A 9 -4.31 19.10 5.93
CA LEU A 9 -3.62 19.37 4.69
C LEU A 9 -4.60 19.30 3.51
N THR A 10 -4.67 20.39 2.74
CA THR A 10 -5.49 20.50 1.54
C THR A 10 -4.63 20.97 0.37
N LYS A 11 -4.84 20.36 -0.80
CA LYS A 11 -4.21 20.81 -2.05
C LYS A 11 -5.24 20.85 -3.17
N ASN A 12 -5.45 22.03 -3.67
CA ASN A 12 -6.26 22.31 -4.85
C ASN A 12 -5.35 22.64 -6.04
N PHE A 13 -5.72 22.15 -7.21
CA PHE A 13 -5.13 22.56 -8.47
C PHE A 13 -6.17 23.30 -9.29
N ASP A 14 -5.80 24.47 -9.77
CA ASP A 14 -6.60 25.27 -10.68
C ASP A 14 -6.19 24.88 -12.11
N GLY A 15 -7.08 24.24 -12.83
CA GLY A 15 -6.85 23.80 -14.21
C GLY A 15 -7.90 24.35 -15.16
N GLY A 16 -7.60 24.35 -16.47
CA GLY A 16 -8.52 24.84 -17.53
C GLY A 16 -9.88 24.13 -17.60
N HIS A 17 -10.10 23.07 -16.83
CA HIS A 17 -11.34 22.29 -16.74
C HIS A 17 -11.99 22.29 -15.34
N GLY A 18 -11.59 23.22 -14.44
CA GLY A 18 -12.15 23.36 -13.09
C GLY A 18 -11.13 23.18 -11.96
N HIS A 19 -11.63 23.29 -10.71
CA HIS A 19 -10.83 23.07 -9.51
C HIS A 19 -10.78 21.57 -9.18
N VAL A 20 -9.59 21.00 -9.08
CA VAL A 20 -9.38 19.61 -8.65
C VAL A 20 -8.81 19.63 -7.24
N ARG A 21 -9.56 19.13 -6.27
CA ARG A 21 -9.09 18.93 -4.90
C ARG A 21 -8.38 17.59 -4.81
N ALA A 22 -7.04 17.60 -4.91
CA ALA A 22 -6.21 16.40 -4.91
C ALA A 22 -5.93 15.89 -3.48
N ILE A 23 -5.93 16.76 -2.47
CA ILE A 23 -5.83 16.45 -1.05
C ILE A 23 -6.93 17.24 -0.34
N ASP A 24 -7.68 16.58 0.55
CA ASP A 24 -8.86 17.12 1.20
C ASP A 24 -8.80 16.89 2.72
N GLY A 25 -8.22 17.85 3.45
CA GLY A 25 -8.19 17.89 4.91
C GLY A 25 -7.47 16.73 5.57
N ILE A 26 -6.38 16.22 4.97
CA ILE A 26 -5.66 15.07 5.52
C ILE A 26 -4.99 15.43 6.85
N ASN A 27 -5.21 14.54 7.84
CA ASN A 27 -4.47 14.48 9.09
C ASN A 27 -3.74 13.12 9.15
N LEU A 28 -2.42 13.14 9.29
CA LEU A 28 -1.59 11.94 9.31
C LEU A 28 -0.30 12.21 10.09
N ALA A 29 0.12 11.23 10.89
CA ALA A 29 1.42 11.28 11.56
C ALA A 29 2.13 9.93 11.46
N THR A 30 3.44 9.96 11.21
CA THR A 30 4.30 8.78 11.27
C THR A 30 4.89 8.59 12.65
N GLY A 31 5.26 7.35 13.00
CA GLY A 31 6.19 7.06 14.08
C GLY A 31 7.66 7.31 13.66
N GLU A 32 8.59 7.32 14.63
CA GLU A 32 10.02 7.31 14.35
C GLU A 32 10.45 5.97 13.75
N GLY A 33 11.19 6.01 12.65
CA GLY A 33 11.66 4.81 11.94
C GLY A 33 10.55 3.98 11.29
N GLU A 34 9.32 4.46 11.29
CA GLU A 34 8.17 3.77 10.72
C GLU A 34 8.25 3.67 9.20
N TYR A 35 7.77 2.55 8.67
CA TYR A 35 7.47 2.36 7.26
C TYR A 35 5.97 2.58 7.01
N LEU A 36 5.59 3.81 6.71
CA LEU A 36 4.20 4.16 6.38
C LEU A 36 3.94 3.99 4.89
N VAL A 37 2.93 3.21 4.52
CA VAL A 37 2.52 3.03 3.13
C VAL A 37 1.26 3.85 2.83
N LEU A 38 1.30 4.65 1.76
CA LEU A 38 0.15 5.29 1.17
C LEU A 38 -0.37 4.40 0.03
N LEU A 39 -1.53 3.80 0.22
CA LEU A 39 -2.16 2.87 -0.70
C LEU A 39 -3.49 3.45 -1.22
N GLY A 40 -3.83 3.20 -2.47
CA GLY A 40 -5.11 3.63 -3.04
C GLY A 40 -5.11 3.60 -4.57
N PRO A 41 -6.25 3.82 -5.22
CA PRO A 41 -6.36 3.82 -6.67
C PRO A 41 -5.55 4.95 -7.31
N SER A 42 -5.32 4.84 -8.62
CA SER A 42 -4.65 5.90 -9.39
C SER A 42 -5.46 7.20 -9.31
N GLY A 43 -4.77 8.33 -9.10
CA GLY A 43 -5.42 9.65 -9.01
C GLY A 43 -6.01 10.00 -7.65
N CYS A 44 -5.97 9.15 -6.62
CA CYS A 44 -6.54 9.46 -5.29
C CYS A 44 -5.71 10.45 -4.44
N GLY A 45 -4.58 10.99 -4.94
CA GLY A 45 -3.81 12.04 -4.25
C GLY A 45 -2.49 11.60 -3.61
N LYS A 46 -2.09 10.31 -3.63
CA LYS A 46 -0.86 9.78 -2.97
C LYS A 46 0.41 10.52 -3.36
N THR A 47 0.71 10.59 -4.65
CA THR A 47 1.90 11.29 -5.18
C THR A 47 1.85 12.79 -4.87
N THR A 48 0.65 13.40 -4.89
CA THR A 48 0.47 14.80 -4.51
C THR A 48 0.82 15.01 -3.03
N LEU A 49 0.32 14.15 -2.14
CA LEU A 49 0.65 14.19 -0.71
C LEU A 49 2.17 14.03 -0.50
N LEU A 50 2.78 13.05 -1.16
CA LEU A 50 4.23 12.83 -1.07
C LEU A 50 5.03 14.06 -1.54
N ARG A 51 4.65 14.67 -2.68
CA ARG A 51 5.29 15.88 -3.22
C ARG A 51 5.10 17.09 -2.32
N THR A 52 3.93 17.22 -1.68
CA THR A 52 3.68 18.31 -0.72
C THR A 52 4.56 18.16 0.53
N ILE A 53 4.72 16.93 1.07
CA ILE A 53 5.66 16.64 2.15
C ILE A 53 7.09 16.95 1.71
N ALA A 54 7.44 16.63 0.46
CA ALA A 54 8.76 16.91 -0.09
C ALA A 54 9.03 18.41 -0.31
N GLY A 55 8.01 19.27 -0.34
CA GLY A 55 8.12 20.69 -0.70
C GLY A 55 8.32 20.93 -2.20
N LEU A 56 7.89 19.97 -3.02
CA LEU A 56 7.80 20.11 -4.48
C LEU A 56 6.47 20.70 -4.90
N GLU A 57 5.46 20.60 -4.03
CA GLU A 57 4.15 21.23 -4.13
C GLU A 57 3.88 22.00 -2.85
N GLU A 58 3.29 23.20 -2.97
CA GLU A 58 2.84 23.95 -1.80
C GLU A 58 1.41 23.55 -1.45
N PRO A 59 1.08 23.33 -0.17
CA PRO A 59 -0.30 23.11 0.24
C PRO A 59 -1.14 24.35 0.00
N THR A 60 -2.43 24.17 -0.28
CA THR A 60 -3.40 25.27 -0.33
C THR A 60 -3.79 25.69 1.08
N GLU A 61 -3.96 24.72 1.98
CA GLU A 61 -4.28 24.91 3.40
C GLU A 61 -3.59 23.85 4.24
N GLY A 62 -3.48 24.10 5.54
CA GLY A 62 -2.90 23.17 6.51
C GLY A 62 -1.39 23.24 6.59
N GLU A 63 -0.81 22.32 7.37
CA GLU A 63 0.61 22.35 7.71
C GLU A 63 1.27 20.98 7.48
N VAL A 64 2.54 21.04 7.09
CA VAL A 64 3.47 19.92 7.09
C VAL A 64 4.52 20.15 8.16
N LEU A 65 4.70 19.18 9.07
CA LEU A 65 5.73 19.24 10.10
C LEU A 65 6.73 18.10 9.93
N ILE A 66 8.00 18.39 10.13
CA ILE A 66 9.08 17.41 10.14
C ILE A 66 9.88 17.59 11.42
N GLY A 67 9.92 16.55 12.26
CA GLY A 67 10.57 16.63 13.57
C GLY A 67 9.98 17.73 14.46
N GLY A 68 8.66 17.93 14.40
CA GLY A 68 7.92 18.93 15.16
C GLY A 68 8.00 20.37 14.63
N ASN A 69 8.75 20.61 13.56
CA ASN A 69 8.88 21.95 12.97
C ASN A 69 8.04 22.07 11.69
N VAL A 70 7.27 23.16 11.58
CA VAL A 70 6.53 23.48 10.35
C VAL A 70 7.52 23.77 9.23
N VAL A 71 7.33 23.08 8.09
CA VAL A 71 8.23 23.17 6.92
C VAL A 71 7.54 23.76 5.69
N ASN A 72 6.35 24.31 5.83
CA ASN A 72 5.68 25.04 4.76
C ASN A 72 6.57 26.16 4.23
N GLY A 73 6.60 26.37 2.92
CA GLY A 73 7.47 27.38 2.30
C GLY A 73 8.98 27.05 2.30
N LEU A 74 9.42 26.01 3.02
CA LEU A 74 10.82 25.57 2.95
C LEU A 74 11.04 24.76 1.66
N PRO A 75 12.07 25.09 0.87
CA PRO A 75 12.41 24.30 -0.32
C PRO A 75 12.89 22.90 0.06
N PRO A 76 12.77 21.89 -0.83
CA PRO A 76 13.13 20.48 -0.55
C PRO A 76 14.50 20.27 0.03
N ARG A 77 15.50 21.09 -0.38
CA ARG A 77 16.89 21.00 0.11
C ARG A 77 17.04 21.25 1.61
N LEU A 78 16.11 22.00 2.22
CA LEU A 78 16.14 22.36 3.64
C LEU A 78 15.30 21.42 4.52
N ARG A 79 14.46 20.56 3.93
CA ARG A 79 13.59 19.64 4.67
C ARG A 79 14.29 18.35 5.15
N ARG A 80 15.59 18.18 4.86
CA ARG A 80 16.39 16.98 5.22
C ARG A 80 15.74 15.66 4.76
N ILE A 81 15.09 15.67 3.62
CA ILE A 81 14.45 14.50 3.01
C ILE A 81 15.26 13.97 1.82
N ALA A 82 15.06 12.71 1.47
CA ALA A 82 15.47 12.16 0.19
C ALA A 82 14.26 11.50 -0.50
N MET A 83 14.06 11.82 -1.77
CA MET A 83 12.97 11.28 -2.57
C MET A 83 13.52 10.41 -3.70
N VAL A 84 12.91 9.23 -3.85
CA VAL A 84 13.11 8.34 -4.99
C VAL A 84 11.84 8.38 -5.84
N PHE A 85 12.00 8.79 -7.09
CA PHE A 85 10.89 8.91 -8.04
C PHE A 85 10.64 7.58 -8.76
N GLN A 86 9.44 7.40 -9.25
CA GLN A 86 9.01 6.25 -10.04
C GLN A 86 9.95 5.94 -11.24
N SER A 87 10.45 6.97 -11.92
CA SER A 87 11.41 6.83 -13.04
C SER A 87 12.86 6.64 -12.60
N TYR A 88 13.12 6.54 -11.28
CA TYR A 88 14.46 6.57 -10.66
C TYR A 88 15.24 7.87 -10.90
N ALA A 89 14.94 8.65 -11.92
CA ALA A 89 15.56 9.93 -12.29
C ALA A 89 17.11 9.90 -12.27
N LEU A 90 17.71 8.80 -12.74
CA LEU A 90 19.16 8.66 -12.86
C LEU A 90 19.70 9.52 -14.00
N TYR A 91 20.86 10.12 -13.83
CA TYR A 91 21.56 10.87 -14.88
C TYR A 91 22.15 9.88 -15.90
N PRO A 92 21.61 9.81 -17.14
CA PRO A 92 21.95 8.74 -18.09
C PRO A 92 23.39 8.80 -18.60
N HIS A 93 24.01 9.98 -18.59
CA HIS A 93 25.38 10.22 -19.02
C HIS A 93 26.43 10.01 -17.93
N LYS A 94 26.02 9.85 -16.67
CA LYS A 94 26.89 9.62 -15.51
C LYS A 94 27.03 8.14 -15.21
N THR A 95 28.18 7.75 -14.64
CA THR A 95 28.37 6.40 -14.07
C THR A 95 27.50 6.20 -12.81
N VAL A 96 27.44 4.98 -12.30
CA VAL A 96 26.79 4.66 -11.00
C VAL A 96 27.45 5.48 -9.91
N LEU A 97 28.78 5.46 -9.81
CA LEU A 97 29.52 6.27 -8.83
C LEU A 97 29.17 7.74 -8.92
N ASP A 98 29.20 8.31 -10.12
CA ASP A 98 28.90 9.72 -10.35
C ASP A 98 27.45 10.09 -10.01
N ASN A 99 26.49 9.19 -10.23
CA ASN A 99 25.09 9.36 -9.83
C ASN A 99 24.97 9.44 -8.31
N ILE A 100 25.64 8.53 -7.57
CA ILE A 100 25.62 8.49 -6.12
C ILE A 100 26.35 9.69 -5.51
N VAL A 101 27.49 10.07 -6.05
CA VAL A 101 28.29 11.22 -5.58
C VAL A 101 27.60 12.57 -5.85
N PHE A 102 26.76 12.66 -6.88
CA PHE A 102 26.20 13.92 -7.36
C PHE A 102 25.56 14.80 -6.28
N PRO A 103 24.66 14.27 -5.41
CA PRO A 103 24.06 15.06 -4.34
C PRO A 103 25.08 15.64 -3.34
N LEU A 104 26.22 14.97 -3.16
CA LEU A 104 27.27 15.38 -2.23
C LEU A 104 28.14 16.53 -2.78
N LYS A 105 28.02 16.86 -4.08
CA LYS A 105 28.79 17.97 -4.66
C LYS A 105 28.40 19.34 -4.09
N ALA A 106 27.17 19.47 -3.60
CA ALA A 106 26.69 20.69 -2.95
C ALA A 106 27.13 20.80 -1.47
N ALA A 107 27.60 19.69 -0.88
CA ALA A 107 28.15 19.68 0.48
C ALA A 107 29.65 20.09 0.44
N GLN A 108 30.13 20.73 1.49
CA GLN A 108 31.56 21.12 1.65
C GLN A 108 32.42 19.90 2.00
N LEU A 109 32.34 18.82 1.21
CA LEU A 109 33.10 17.58 1.40
C LEU A 109 34.21 17.48 0.35
N SER A 110 35.37 16.97 0.75
CA SER A 110 36.46 16.63 -0.15
C SER A 110 36.04 15.56 -1.19
N LYS A 111 36.75 15.47 -2.30
CA LYS A 111 36.50 14.43 -3.30
C LYS A 111 36.57 13.01 -2.70
N ALA A 112 37.63 12.77 -1.86
CA ALA A 112 37.84 11.49 -1.21
C ALA A 112 36.70 11.12 -0.25
N GLU A 113 36.17 12.06 0.52
CA GLU A 113 35.04 11.83 1.44
C GLU A 113 33.76 11.52 0.66
N ARG A 114 33.47 12.22 -0.42
CA ARG A 114 32.31 11.95 -1.29
C ARG A 114 32.37 10.55 -1.88
N GLU A 115 33.54 10.13 -2.40
CA GLU A 115 33.74 8.80 -2.93
C GLU A 115 33.63 7.71 -1.86
N ARG A 116 34.17 7.94 -0.65
CA ARG A 116 34.03 7.02 0.48
C ARG A 116 32.57 6.79 0.86
N LYS A 117 31.79 7.88 1.01
CA LYS A 117 30.34 7.79 1.29
C LYS A 117 29.59 7.07 0.17
N ALA A 118 29.92 7.34 -1.08
CA ALA A 118 29.28 6.68 -2.21
C ALA A 118 29.59 5.18 -2.28
N ARG A 119 30.83 4.76 -2.02
CA ARG A 119 31.22 3.35 -1.94
C ARG A 119 30.53 2.63 -0.80
N TRP A 120 30.49 3.24 0.40
CA TRP A 120 29.75 2.71 1.53
C TRP A 120 28.26 2.47 1.20
N ALA A 121 27.59 3.42 0.55
CA ALA A 121 26.19 3.25 0.15
C ALA A 121 26.02 2.18 -0.93
N ALA A 122 26.99 2.06 -1.85
CA ALA A 122 26.99 1.04 -2.89
C ALA A 122 27.18 -0.38 -2.30
N GLU A 123 28.09 -0.55 -1.34
CA GLU A 123 28.31 -1.80 -0.60
C GLU A 123 27.05 -2.22 0.15
N LEU A 124 26.42 -1.28 0.87
CA LEU A 124 25.19 -1.55 1.62
C LEU A 124 24.04 -2.08 0.73
N LEU A 125 24.01 -1.65 -0.52
CA LEU A 125 22.98 -2.03 -1.51
C LEU A 125 23.46 -3.10 -2.52
N GLY A 126 24.68 -3.67 -2.35
CA GLY A 126 25.22 -4.71 -3.18
C GLY A 126 25.43 -4.32 -4.64
N ILE A 127 25.86 -3.07 -4.90
CA ILE A 127 26.11 -2.52 -6.25
C ILE A 127 27.54 -1.99 -6.41
N ASP A 128 28.43 -2.33 -5.50
CA ASP A 128 29.85 -1.88 -5.49
C ASP A 128 30.63 -2.35 -6.73
N GLN A 129 30.29 -3.53 -7.28
CA GLN A 129 30.94 -4.09 -8.49
C GLN A 129 30.49 -3.40 -9.79
N MET A 130 29.53 -2.48 -9.75
CA MET A 130 29.02 -1.82 -10.98
C MET A 130 29.20 -0.30 -10.98
N LEU A 131 30.08 0.22 -10.14
CA LEU A 131 30.29 1.66 -9.97
C LEU A 131 30.68 2.40 -11.26
N ASP A 132 31.36 1.73 -12.20
CA ASP A 132 31.78 2.29 -13.48
C ASP A 132 30.74 2.17 -14.59
N ARG A 133 29.64 1.42 -14.37
CA ARG A 133 28.56 1.26 -15.34
C ARG A 133 27.72 2.53 -15.45
N ARG A 134 27.02 2.65 -16.58
CA ARG A 134 26.02 3.70 -16.81
C ARG A 134 24.60 3.12 -16.69
N PRO A 135 23.57 3.95 -16.42
CA PRO A 135 22.19 3.49 -16.23
C PRO A 135 21.66 2.57 -17.34
N ARG A 136 22.06 2.78 -18.60
CA ARG A 136 21.66 1.93 -19.75
C ARG A 136 22.18 0.48 -19.67
N GLN A 137 23.20 0.24 -18.86
CA GLN A 137 23.86 -1.06 -18.70
C GLN A 137 23.32 -1.81 -17.45
N LEU A 138 22.29 -1.27 -16.80
CA LEU A 138 21.72 -1.79 -15.56
C LEU A 138 20.32 -2.35 -15.81
N SER A 139 20.00 -3.43 -15.10
CA SER A 139 18.63 -3.93 -14.96
C SER A 139 17.73 -2.95 -14.19
N GLY A 140 16.42 -3.18 -14.18
CA GLY A 140 15.48 -2.36 -13.40
C GLY A 140 15.80 -2.31 -11.91
N GLY A 141 16.04 -3.47 -11.29
CA GLY A 141 16.41 -3.57 -9.88
C GLY A 141 17.75 -2.91 -9.54
N GLU A 142 18.76 -3.03 -10.44
CA GLU A 142 20.04 -2.35 -10.27
C GLU A 142 19.87 -0.83 -10.34
N ARG A 143 19.08 -0.29 -11.27
CA ARG A 143 18.75 1.14 -11.34
C ARG A 143 18.07 1.65 -10.08
N GLN A 144 17.15 0.88 -9.54
CA GLN A 144 16.49 1.19 -8.26
C GLN A 144 17.50 1.28 -7.11
N ARG A 145 18.38 0.28 -6.96
CA ARG A 145 19.42 0.29 -5.92
C ARG A 145 20.36 1.48 -6.05
N VAL A 146 20.71 1.87 -7.27
CA VAL A 146 21.50 3.11 -7.50
C VAL A 146 20.73 4.35 -7.06
N ALA A 147 19.42 4.44 -7.31
CA ALA A 147 18.60 5.57 -6.88
C ALA A 147 18.49 5.62 -5.34
N LEU A 148 18.35 4.47 -4.68
CA LEU A 148 18.38 4.37 -3.21
C LEU A 148 19.74 4.75 -2.63
N ALA A 149 20.86 4.30 -3.23
CA ALA A 149 22.20 4.70 -2.81
C ALA A 149 22.41 6.21 -2.92
N ARG A 150 21.95 6.81 -4.03
CA ARG A 150 21.98 8.26 -4.25
C ARG A 150 21.14 9.04 -3.23
N ALA A 151 20.04 8.46 -2.78
CA ALA A 151 19.22 9.03 -1.72
C ALA A 151 19.90 8.92 -0.34
N LEU A 152 20.46 7.74 -0.04
CA LEU A 152 21.07 7.38 1.24
C LEU A 152 22.30 8.24 1.60
N VAL A 153 23.16 8.55 0.64
CA VAL A 153 24.41 9.31 0.89
C VAL A 153 24.16 10.71 1.46
N ARG A 154 22.92 11.21 1.35
CA ARG A 154 22.50 12.49 1.94
C ARG A 154 22.19 12.38 3.43
N GLU A 155 22.17 11.16 3.98
CA GLU A 155 21.78 10.89 5.38
C GLU A 155 20.46 11.59 5.74
N PRO A 156 19.38 11.29 5.01
CA PRO A 156 18.12 11.99 5.19
C PRO A 156 17.47 11.61 6.52
N ALA A 157 16.70 12.53 7.08
CA ALA A 157 15.85 12.24 8.23
C ALA A 157 14.62 11.42 7.85
N ILE A 158 14.19 11.50 6.56
CA ILE A 158 13.00 10.84 6.02
C ILE A 158 13.27 10.40 4.59
N PHE A 159 12.86 9.17 4.25
CA PHE A 159 12.75 8.67 2.89
C PHE A 159 11.33 8.84 2.35
N LEU A 160 11.21 9.34 1.12
CA LEU A 160 9.97 9.42 0.36
C LEU A 160 10.14 8.60 -0.92
N LEU A 161 9.35 7.53 -1.07
CA LEU A 161 9.46 6.59 -2.18
C LEU A 161 8.17 6.60 -3.00
N ASP A 162 8.24 7.11 -4.24
CA ASP A 162 7.10 7.26 -5.14
C ASP A 162 7.07 6.09 -6.13
N GLU A 163 6.28 5.07 -5.86
CA GLU A 163 6.10 3.84 -6.67
C GLU A 163 7.42 3.22 -7.17
N PRO A 164 8.43 2.99 -6.31
CA PRO A 164 9.76 2.61 -6.76
C PRO A 164 9.85 1.22 -7.39
N LEU A 165 8.83 0.35 -7.25
CA LEU A 165 8.80 -1.00 -7.80
C LEU A 165 7.94 -1.14 -9.06
N SER A 166 7.21 -0.09 -9.46
CA SER A 166 6.23 -0.16 -10.56
C SER A 166 6.84 -0.53 -11.92
N ASN A 167 8.11 -0.21 -12.15
CA ASN A 167 8.82 -0.49 -13.41
C ASN A 167 9.52 -1.87 -13.44
N LEU A 168 9.26 -2.74 -12.46
CA LEU A 168 9.82 -4.08 -12.37
C LEU A 168 8.80 -5.13 -12.80
N ASP A 169 9.26 -6.21 -13.43
CA ASP A 169 8.44 -7.40 -13.64
C ASP A 169 8.07 -8.09 -12.31
N ALA A 170 7.05 -8.94 -12.33
CA ALA A 170 6.48 -9.54 -11.11
C ALA A 170 7.51 -10.34 -10.28
N LYS A 171 8.44 -11.05 -10.95
CA LYS A 171 9.46 -11.86 -10.28
C LYS A 171 10.50 -10.98 -9.58
N LEU A 172 10.99 -9.96 -10.28
CA LEU A 172 11.95 -9.00 -9.72
C LEU A 172 11.30 -8.13 -8.63
N ARG A 173 10.01 -7.81 -8.75
CA ARG A 173 9.27 -7.01 -7.77
C ARG A 173 9.22 -7.70 -6.39
N ALA A 174 8.98 -9.02 -6.36
CA ALA A 174 8.94 -9.78 -5.11
C ALA A 174 10.28 -9.73 -4.36
N SER A 175 11.40 -9.95 -5.05
CA SER A 175 12.74 -9.86 -4.44
C SER A 175 13.13 -8.44 -4.04
N ALA A 176 12.79 -7.44 -4.87
CA ALA A 176 13.08 -6.05 -4.59
C ALA A 176 12.29 -5.50 -3.39
N ARG A 177 11.05 -5.99 -3.17
CA ARG A 177 10.26 -5.68 -1.98
C ARG A 177 10.97 -6.12 -0.71
N ASP A 178 11.46 -7.37 -0.67
CA ASP A 178 12.19 -7.92 0.48
C ASP A 178 13.50 -7.15 0.73
N GLU A 179 14.23 -6.82 -0.33
CA GLU A 179 15.44 -5.99 -0.24
C GLU A 179 15.14 -4.58 0.33
N LEU A 180 14.04 -3.94 -0.09
CA LEU A 180 13.62 -2.64 0.43
C LEU A 180 13.29 -2.69 1.93
N LYS A 181 12.57 -3.73 2.38
CA LYS A 181 12.25 -3.89 3.81
C LYS A 181 13.52 -4.07 4.63
N ARG A 182 14.45 -4.94 4.18
CA ARG A 182 15.75 -5.13 4.84
C ARG A 182 16.61 -3.86 4.83
N PHE A 183 16.60 -3.12 3.73
CA PHE A 183 17.30 -1.83 3.64
C PHE A 183 16.79 -0.84 4.68
N GLN A 184 15.48 -0.65 4.75
CA GLN A 184 14.86 0.27 5.70
C GLN A 184 15.14 -0.14 7.16
N GLN A 185 15.06 -1.45 7.47
CA GLN A 185 15.39 -1.96 8.81
C GLN A 185 16.84 -1.69 9.21
N ARG A 186 17.80 -1.81 8.27
CA ARG A 186 19.22 -1.52 8.54
C ARG A 186 19.48 -0.04 8.75
N VAL A 187 18.79 0.84 7.99
CA VAL A 187 18.98 2.28 8.05
C VAL A 187 18.16 2.90 9.19
N GLY A 188 17.01 2.31 9.53
CA GLY A 188 16.09 2.75 10.57
C GLY A 188 15.39 4.08 10.29
N THR A 189 15.54 4.67 9.10
CA THR A 189 15.00 5.99 8.77
C THR A 189 13.49 5.89 8.50
N THR A 190 12.71 6.83 9.02
CA THR A 190 11.28 6.98 8.73
C THR A 190 11.06 7.03 7.21
N THR A 191 10.16 6.21 6.72
CA THR A 191 9.92 6.03 5.28
C THR A 191 8.44 6.18 4.97
N ILE A 192 8.10 7.02 3.99
CA ILE A 192 6.76 7.10 3.40
C ILE A 192 6.86 6.51 1.99
N TYR A 193 6.06 5.49 1.73
CA TYR A 193 6.06 4.72 0.51
C TYR A 193 4.72 4.82 -0.20
N VAL A 194 4.72 5.18 -1.46
CA VAL A 194 3.51 5.22 -2.30
C VAL A 194 3.45 3.99 -3.18
N THR A 195 2.31 3.35 -3.21
CA THR A 195 2.02 2.25 -4.13
C THR A 195 0.52 2.16 -4.46
N HIS A 196 0.18 1.48 -5.53
CA HIS A 196 -1.15 0.99 -5.83
C HIS A 196 -1.24 -0.55 -5.71
N ASP A 197 -0.12 -1.22 -5.41
CA ASP A 197 -0.03 -2.68 -5.25
C ASP A 197 -0.30 -3.06 -3.78
N GLN A 198 -1.38 -3.81 -3.56
CA GLN A 198 -1.80 -4.27 -2.24
C GLN A 198 -0.77 -5.21 -1.59
N SER A 199 -0.11 -6.05 -2.41
CA SER A 199 0.90 -6.99 -1.91
C SER A 199 2.16 -6.26 -1.40
N GLU A 200 2.52 -5.14 -2.04
CA GLU A 200 3.59 -4.27 -1.56
C GLU A 200 3.19 -3.61 -0.22
N ALA A 201 1.98 -3.05 -0.16
CA ALA A 201 1.50 -2.39 1.04
C ALA A 201 1.43 -3.33 2.24
N MET A 202 0.85 -4.52 2.06
CA MET A 202 0.72 -5.54 3.11
C MET A 202 2.07 -6.10 3.56
N GLY A 203 3.05 -6.22 2.63
CA GLY A 203 4.35 -6.80 2.94
C GLY A 203 5.39 -5.82 3.49
N LEU A 204 5.27 -4.53 3.19
CA LEU A 204 6.26 -3.50 3.56
C LEU A 204 5.82 -2.67 4.77
N GLY A 205 4.54 -2.30 4.84
CA GLY A 205 4.04 -1.33 5.79
C GLY A 205 4.07 -1.79 7.24
N ASP A 206 4.48 -0.92 8.13
CA ASP A 206 4.17 -1.05 9.56
C ASP A 206 2.74 -0.54 9.80
N ARG A 207 2.34 0.53 9.10
CA ARG A 207 0.95 0.96 8.91
C ARG A 207 0.68 1.30 7.45
N ILE A 208 -0.60 1.18 7.08
CA ILE A 208 -1.12 1.53 5.75
C ILE A 208 -2.15 2.65 5.90
N ALA A 209 -1.96 3.74 5.17
CA ALA A 209 -2.97 4.76 4.94
C ALA A 209 -3.68 4.45 3.62
N VAL A 210 -4.90 3.94 3.69
CA VAL A 210 -5.73 3.72 2.51
C VAL A 210 -6.36 5.04 2.12
N MET A 211 -6.06 5.49 0.90
CA MET A 211 -6.50 6.77 0.38
C MET A 211 -7.53 6.61 -0.73
N ASP A 212 -8.54 7.48 -0.68
CA ASP A 212 -9.54 7.61 -1.72
C ASP A 212 -10.00 9.07 -1.85
N HIS A 213 -10.15 9.56 -3.08
CA HIS A 213 -10.62 10.93 -3.38
C HIS A 213 -9.98 12.03 -2.51
N GLY A 214 -8.66 11.99 -2.33
CA GLY A 214 -7.90 12.98 -1.57
C GLY A 214 -7.97 12.84 -0.06
N ARG A 215 -8.63 11.82 0.47
CA ARG A 215 -8.81 11.57 1.92
C ARG A 215 -8.16 10.26 2.35
N VAL A 216 -7.80 10.17 3.62
CA VAL A 216 -7.41 8.91 4.26
C VAL A 216 -8.69 8.25 4.80
N ARG A 217 -9.05 7.08 4.25
CA ARG A 217 -10.22 6.30 4.67
C ARG A 217 -9.94 5.49 5.93
N GLN A 218 -8.73 4.90 6.00
CA GLN A 218 -8.27 4.16 7.18
C GLN A 218 -6.74 4.27 7.29
N LEU A 219 -6.24 4.35 8.52
CA LEU A 219 -4.81 4.29 8.85
C LEU A 219 -4.61 3.30 9.99
N ALA A 220 -4.08 2.12 9.69
CA ALA A 220 -3.89 1.05 10.65
C ALA A 220 -2.78 0.08 10.22
N PRO A 221 -2.35 -0.86 11.08
CA PRO A 221 -1.50 -1.98 10.70
C PRO A 221 -2.13 -2.83 9.57
N PRO A 222 -1.31 -3.50 8.71
CA PRO A 222 -1.82 -4.26 7.57
C PRO A 222 -2.93 -5.26 7.89
N VAL A 223 -2.75 -6.03 8.98
CA VAL A 223 -3.73 -7.04 9.41
C VAL A 223 -5.07 -6.39 9.76
N GLU A 224 -5.05 -5.26 10.46
CA GLU A 224 -6.26 -4.54 10.86
C GLU A 224 -6.99 -3.94 9.65
N VAL A 225 -6.26 -3.32 8.70
CA VAL A 225 -6.87 -2.78 7.48
C VAL A 225 -7.56 -3.87 6.66
N TYR A 226 -6.99 -5.08 6.64
CA TYR A 226 -7.54 -6.22 5.92
C TYR A 226 -8.72 -6.87 6.66
N ASP A 227 -8.54 -7.18 7.94
CA ASP A 227 -9.51 -7.96 8.73
C ASP A 227 -10.67 -7.11 9.27
N ASP A 228 -10.42 -5.84 9.57
CA ASP A 228 -11.41 -4.91 10.13
C ASP A 228 -11.48 -3.58 9.37
N PRO A 229 -11.92 -3.61 8.11
CA PRO A 229 -12.02 -2.42 7.28
C PRO A 229 -13.01 -1.40 7.84
N ALA A 230 -12.64 -0.12 7.80
CA ALA A 230 -13.45 0.98 8.34
C ALA A 230 -14.72 1.27 7.53
N ASP A 231 -14.72 0.90 6.25
CA ASP A 231 -15.85 1.09 5.35
C ASP A 231 -15.84 0.10 4.18
N THR A 232 -16.90 0.13 3.38
CA THR A 232 -17.07 -0.73 2.20
C THR A 232 -16.04 -0.48 1.11
N PHE A 233 -15.51 0.75 1.00
CA PHE A 233 -14.43 1.04 0.07
C PHE A 233 -13.17 0.27 0.46
N VAL A 234 -12.72 0.39 1.71
CA VAL A 234 -11.53 -0.35 2.21
C VAL A 234 -11.75 -1.85 2.11
N ALA A 235 -12.95 -2.34 2.48
CA ALA A 235 -13.33 -3.75 2.43
C ALA A 235 -13.20 -4.34 1.02
N THR A 236 -13.65 -3.60 0.00
CA THR A 236 -13.64 -4.07 -1.40
C THR A 236 -12.38 -3.70 -2.16
N PHE A 237 -11.69 -2.64 -1.76
CA PHE A 237 -10.42 -2.25 -2.37
C PHE A 237 -9.30 -3.22 -2.01
N LEU A 238 -9.29 -3.79 -0.79
CA LEU A 238 -8.29 -4.74 -0.33
C LEU A 238 -8.76 -6.20 -0.51
N GLY A 239 -7.86 -7.01 -1.01
CA GLY A 239 -8.08 -8.43 -1.27
C GLY A 239 -8.32 -8.73 -2.75
N SER A 240 -7.86 -9.90 -3.18
CA SER A 240 -8.09 -10.43 -4.53
C SER A 240 -8.44 -11.92 -4.39
N PRO A 241 -9.73 -12.23 -4.47
CA PRO A 241 -10.92 -11.40 -4.67
C PRO A 241 -11.22 -10.42 -3.52
N PRO A 242 -12.05 -9.39 -3.77
CA PRO A 242 -12.49 -8.43 -2.76
C PRO A 242 -13.38 -9.07 -1.68
N MET A 243 -13.65 -8.37 -0.59
CA MET A 243 -14.64 -8.78 0.41
C MET A 243 -16.04 -8.91 -0.24
N ASN A 244 -16.72 -10.01 0.02
CA ASN A 244 -18.12 -10.15 -0.35
C ASN A 244 -18.98 -9.24 0.52
N LEU A 245 -19.98 -8.60 -0.07
CA LEU A 245 -20.95 -7.75 0.62
C LEU A 245 -22.36 -8.22 0.24
N VAL A 246 -23.13 -8.68 1.22
CA VAL A 246 -24.49 -9.17 1.04
C VAL A 246 -25.49 -8.22 1.69
N PRO A 247 -26.42 -7.59 0.92
CA PRO A 247 -27.41 -6.69 1.47
C PRO A 247 -28.38 -7.43 2.41
N ARG A 248 -28.65 -6.81 3.58
CA ARG A 248 -29.62 -7.32 4.56
C ARG A 248 -30.15 -6.21 5.46
N ASP A 249 -31.45 -5.98 5.45
CA ASP A 249 -32.15 -5.10 6.41
C ASP A 249 -31.48 -3.71 6.62
N GLY A 250 -31.11 -3.03 5.53
CA GLY A 250 -30.42 -1.73 5.58
C GLY A 250 -28.94 -1.79 5.92
N HIS A 251 -28.36 -3.00 5.98
CA HIS A 251 -26.95 -3.25 6.20
C HIS A 251 -26.32 -4.05 5.07
N LEU A 252 -24.99 -4.05 5.02
CA LEU A 252 -24.20 -4.96 4.20
C LEU A 252 -23.44 -5.90 5.12
N VAL A 253 -23.67 -7.21 4.93
CA VAL A 253 -22.93 -8.26 5.66
C VAL A 253 -21.69 -8.61 4.86
N GLY A 254 -20.52 -8.26 5.39
CA GLY A 254 -19.22 -8.47 4.75
C GLY A 254 -18.51 -9.72 5.27
N PHE A 255 -17.87 -10.46 4.35
CA PHE A 255 -16.95 -11.55 4.70
C PHE A 255 -15.91 -11.75 3.60
N ARG A 256 -14.68 -12.11 4.02
CA ARG A 256 -13.61 -12.40 3.07
C ARG A 256 -13.88 -13.71 2.32
N PRO A 257 -13.46 -13.81 1.04
CA PRO A 257 -13.64 -15.04 0.24
C PRO A 257 -13.10 -16.32 0.89
N GLU A 258 -11.97 -16.23 1.58
CA GLU A 258 -11.35 -17.36 2.29
C GLU A 258 -12.06 -17.76 3.59
N HIS A 259 -13.01 -16.98 4.06
CA HIS A 259 -13.82 -17.28 5.24
C HIS A 259 -15.15 -17.99 4.91
N LEU A 260 -15.60 -17.96 3.65
CA LEU A 260 -16.74 -18.73 3.18
C LEU A 260 -16.24 -20.11 2.78
N LEU A 261 -16.44 -21.10 3.63
CA LEU A 261 -15.92 -22.45 3.43
C LEU A 261 -17.06 -23.48 3.47
N PRO A 262 -16.87 -24.67 2.86
CA PRO A 262 -17.74 -25.81 3.12
C PRO A 262 -17.95 -26.01 4.62
N GLU A 263 -19.18 -26.27 5.06
CA GLU A 263 -19.57 -26.28 6.47
C GLU A 263 -18.65 -27.13 7.37
N ASP A 264 -18.25 -28.29 6.87
CA ASP A 264 -17.39 -29.24 7.58
C ASP A 264 -15.97 -28.70 7.85
N LEU A 265 -15.55 -27.68 7.12
CA LEU A 265 -14.23 -27.05 7.27
C LEU A 265 -14.25 -25.82 8.19
N VAL A 266 -15.44 -25.35 8.61
CA VAL A 266 -15.57 -24.23 9.53
C VAL A 266 -15.65 -24.76 10.95
N PRO A 267 -14.64 -24.52 11.82
CA PRO A 267 -14.62 -25.05 13.17
C PRO A 267 -15.65 -24.34 14.08
N GLY A 268 -16.10 -25.06 15.11
CA GLY A 268 -17.00 -24.52 16.13
C GLY A 268 -18.48 -24.51 15.76
N GLU A 269 -19.30 -24.18 16.74
CA GLU A 269 -20.78 -24.13 16.58
C GLU A 269 -21.28 -22.73 16.18
N ASN A 270 -20.52 -21.68 16.52
CA ASN A 270 -20.89 -20.29 16.23
C ASN A 270 -20.55 -19.91 14.78
N LYS A 271 -21.26 -20.51 13.84
CA LYS A 271 -21.12 -20.28 12.39
C LYS A 271 -22.48 -20.07 11.74
N ILE A 272 -22.50 -19.24 10.72
CA ILE A 272 -23.70 -18.98 9.90
C ILE A 272 -23.62 -19.89 8.67
N ARG A 273 -24.60 -20.78 8.56
CA ARG A 273 -24.76 -21.69 7.42
C ARG A 273 -25.47 -20.99 6.28
N VAL A 274 -24.93 -21.11 5.10
CA VAL A 274 -25.52 -20.51 3.89
C VAL A 274 -25.53 -21.54 2.75
N PRO A 275 -26.67 -21.81 2.12
CA PRO A 275 -26.72 -22.52 0.87
C PRO A 275 -25.97 -21.70 -0.19
N PHE A 276 -25.08 -22.35 -0.91
CA PHE A 276 -24.24 -21.74 -1.94
C PHE A 276 -24.39 -22.57 -3.23
N THR A 277 -24.95 -21.95 -4.26
CA THR A 277 -25.07 -22.54 -5.58
C THR A 277 -23.85 -22.16 -6.42
N VAL A 278 -23.12 -23.14 -6.92
CA VAL A 278 -21.89 -22.91 -7.72
C VAL A 278 -22.27 -22.53 -9.14
N ASP A 279 -21.85 -21.35 -9.60
CA ASP A 279 -22.03 -20.92 -11.00
C ASP A 279 -20.81 -21.29 -11.86
N ARG A 280 -19.60 -21.05 -11.35
CA ARG A 280 -18.33 -21.22 -12.08
C ARG A 280 -17.18 -21.52 -11.13
N ILE A 281 -16.24 -22.34 -11.59
CA ILE A 281 -15.01 -22.66 -10.88
C ILE A 281 -13.82 -22.17 -11.70
N GLU A 282 -12.89 -21.48 -11.05
CA GLU A 282 -11.63 -21.02 -11.63
C GLU A 282 -10.48 -21.63 -10.85
N HIS A 283 -9.60 -22.34 -11.55
CA HIS A 283 -8.40 -22.95 -10.95
C HIS A 283 -7.21 -22.02 -11.08
N LEU A 284 -6.70 -21.54 -9.96
CA LEU A 284 -5.50 -20.74 -9.85
C LEU A 284 -4.37 -21.58 -9.22
N SER A 285 -3.12 -21.17 -9.41
CA SER A 285 -1.93 -22.01 -9.09
C SER A 285 -1.93 -22.65 -7.69
N GLY A 286 -2.52 -22.04 -6.69
CA GLY A 286 -2.56 -22.54 -5.30
C GLY A 286 -3.97 -22.58 -4.70
N ASP A 287 -4.96 -22.07 -5.42
CA ASP A 287 -6.32 -21.89 -4.93
C ASP A 287 -7.35 -22.21 -6.01
N ARG A 288 -8.57 -22.48 -5.57
CA ARG A 288 -9.77 -22.50 -6.42
C ARG A 288 -10.69 -21.36 -6.03
N HIS A 289 -11.11 -20.55 -6.98
CA HIS A 289 -12.16 -19.56 -6.78
C HIS A 289 -13.49 -20.13 -7.30
N LEU A 290 -14.47 -20.22 -6.42
CA LEU A 290 -15.82 -20.58 -6.80
C LEU A 290 -16.65 -19.32 -6.82
N TYR A 291 -17.25 -19.05 -7.94
CA TYR A 291 -18.23 -17.98 -8.13
C TYR A 291 -19.60 -18.62 -8.01
N GLY A 292 -20.49 -18.02 -7.25
CA GLY A 292 -21.80 -18.58 -7.04
C GLY A 292 -22.71 -17.63 -6.30
N THR A 293 -23.87 -18.11 -5.95
CA THR A 293 -24.93 -17.32 -5.31
C THR A 293 -25.20 -17.88 -3.91
N VAL A 294 -25.25 -16.98 -2.91
CA VAL A 294 -25.67 -17.33 -1.56
C VAL A 294 -27.15 -17.00 -1.33
N HIS A 295 -27.80 -17.87 -0.58
CA HIS A 295 -29.18 -17.71 -0.15
C HIS A 295 -29.21 -17.66 1.39
N ARG A 296 -30.22 -16.99 1.98
CA ARG A 296 -30.50 -16.91 3.43
C ARG A 296 -29.55 -16.08 4.30
N LEU A 297 -28.44 -15.58 3.78
CA LEU A 297 -27.60 -14.64 4.55
C LEU A 297 -28.18 -13.21 4.51
N GLY A 298 -28.91 -12.90 3.45
CA GLY A 298 -29.56 -11.63 3.14
C GLY A 298 -30.31 -11.77 1.83
N GLU A 299 -30.27 -10.75 0.97
CA GLU A 299 -30.75 -10.84 -0.40
C GLU A 299 -29.91 -11.86 -1.18
N GLU A 300 -30.53 -12.50 -2.16
CA GLU A 300 -29.82 -13.38 -3.09
C GLU A 300 -28.69 -12.62 -3.77
N THR A 301 -27.45 -13.01 -3.49
CA THR A 301 -26.27 -12.23 -3.88
C THR A 301 -25.19 -13.13 -4.46
N ARG A 302 -24.58 -12.68 -5.55
CA ARG A 302 -23.39 -13.34 -6.09
C ARG A 302 -22.18 -13.04 -5.20
N VAL A 303 -21.48 -14.11 -4.84
CA VAL A 303 -20.29 -14.06 -3.99
C VAL A 303 -19.17 -14.92 -4.58
N ILE A 304 -17.98 -14.74 -4.05
CA ILE A 304 -16.81 -15.54 -4.42
C ILE A 304 -16.29 -16.22 -3.15
N THR A 305 -16.02 -17.50 -3.21
CA THR A 305 -15.22 -18.19 -2.19
C THR A 305 -13.86 -18.57 -2.74
N ARG A 306 -12.85 -18.52 -1.89
CA ARG A 306 -11.49 -18.90 -2.18
C ARG A 306 -11.11 -20.13 -1.35
N LEU A 307 -10.97 -21.27 -2.03
CA LEU A 307 -10.58 -22.52 -1.39
C LEU A 307 -9.13 -22.85 -1.71
N PRO A 308 -8.30 -23.21 -0.72
CA PRO A 308 -6.97 -23.78 -0.97
C PRO A 308 -7.06 -25.00 -1.90
N ALA A 309 -6.09 -25.20 -2.77
CA ALA A 309 -6.03 -26.37 -3.67
C ALA A 309 -6.02 -27.71 -2.94
N THR A 310 -5.66 -27.71 -1.65
CA THR A 310 -5.71 -28.88 -0.77
C THR A 310 -7.13 -29.34 -0.41
N VAL A 311 -8.13 -28.49 -0.60
CA VAL A 311 -9.55 -28.83 -0.43
C VAL A 311 -10.02 -29.53 -1.70
N THR A 312 -10.14 -30.86 -1.66
CA THR A 312 -10.43 -31.72 -2.83
C THR A 312 -11.91 -32.08 -3.00
N LEU A 313 -12.82 -31.37 -2.32
CA LEU A 313 -14.25 -31.63 -2.43
C LEU A 313 -14.68 -31.47 -3.91
N PRO A 314 -15.36 -32.50 -4.48
CA PRO A 314 -15.93 -32.40 -5.80
C PRO A 314 -17.07 -31.36 -5.78
N MET A 315 -17.08 -30.47 -6.72
CA MET A 315 -18.11 -29.44 -6.91
C MET A 315 -18.23 -29.18 -8.40
N GLU A 316 -19.45 -29.13 -8.91
CA GLU A 316 -19.71 -28.81 -10.29
C GLU A 316 -20.65 -27.60 -10.43
N PRO A 317 -20.56 -26.84 -11.52
CA PRO A 317 -21.52 -25.79 -11.79
C PRO A 317 -22.95 -26.28 -11.79
N GLY A 318 -23.86 -25.55 -11.13
CA GLY A 318 -25.24 -25.90 -10.92
C GLY A 318 -25.56 -26.68 -9.63
N GLU A 319 -24.53 -27.14 -8.90
CA GLU A 319 -24.74 -27.81 -7.63
C GLU A 319 -24.89 -26.80 -6.47
N GLU A 320 -25.77 -27.16 -5.52
CA GLU A 320 -25.92 -26.46 -4.26
C GLU A 320 -25.20 -27.22 -3.15
N HIS A 321 -24.36 -26.50 -2.39
CA HIS A 321 -23.63 -27.03 -1.25
C HIS A 321 -23.88 -26.18 -0.02
N THR A 322 -23.80 -26.78 1.17
CA THR A 322 -23.83 -26.02 2.42
C THR A 322 -22.45 -25.48 2.73
N PHE A 323 -22.32 -24.16 2.69
CA PHE A 323 -21.15 -23.42 3.14
C PHE A 323 -21.43 -22.76 4.50
N ALA A 324 -20.41 -22.27 5.16
CA ALA A 324 -20.55 -21.52 6.39
C ALA A 324 -19.46 -20.45 6.51
N VAL A 325 -19.79 -19.41 7.30
CA VAL A 325 -18.84 -18.38 7.74
C VAL A 325 -18.89 -18.36 9.27
N ALA A 326 -17.73 -18.36 9.94
CA ALA A 326 -17.67 -18.16 11.38
C ALA A 326 -18.20 -16.77 11.74
N ALA A 327 -19.03 -16.66 12.76
CA ALA A 327 -19.73 -15.41 13.09
C ALA A 327 -18.77 -14.24 13.44
N ASP A 328 -17.60 -14.54 14.02
CA ASP A 328 -16.55 -13.56 14.33
C ASP A 328 -15.81 -13.03 13.10
N ARG A 329 -15.97 -13.69 11.94
CA ARG A 329 -15.41 -13.28 10.65
C ARG A 329 -16.34 -12.40 9.83
N LEU A 330 -17.56 -12.18 10.30
CA LEU A 330 -18.49 -11.26 9.66
C LEU A 330 -18.17 -9.81 10.02
N ARG A 331 -18.40 -8.93 9.07
CA ARG A 331 -18.32 -7.48 9.21
C ARG A 331 -19.62 -6.85 8.77
N PHE A 332 -20.03 -5.79 9.42
CA PHE A 332 -21.31 -5.15 9.15
C PHE A 332 -21.07 -3.70 8.78
N PHE A 333 -21.73 -3.26 7.72
CA PHE A 333 -21.66 -1.89 7.25
C PHE A 333 -23.06 -1.35 7.07
N ASP A 334 -23.24 -0.07 7.29
CA ASP A 334 -24.46 0.64 6.93
C ASP A 334 -24.59 0.69 5.40
N ALA A 335 -25.77 0.36 4.86
CA ALA A 335 -25.96 0.25 3.41
C ALA A 335 -25.94 1.60 2.71
N ASP A 336 -26.33 2.69 3.39
CA ASP A 336 -26.42 4.02 2.81
C ASP A 336 -25.07 4.76 2.84
N THR A 337 -24.36 4.66 3.97
CA THR A 337 -23.09 5.38 4.17
C THR A 337 -21.86 4.55 3.80
N GLY A 338 -21.98 3.23 3.81
CA GLY A 338 -20.87 2.30 3.67
C GLY A 338 -19.93 2.22 4.87
N GLU A 339 -20.22 2.95 5.95
CA GLU A 339 -19.39 2.96 7.14
C GLU A 339 -19.59 1.70 7.99
N ARG A 340 -18.58 1.36 8.79
CA ARG A 340 -18.62 0.25 9.74
C ARG A 340 -19.77 0.42 10.70
N SER A 341 -20.58 -0.63 10.91
CA SER A 341 -21.71 -0.64 11.83
C SER A 341 -21.58 -1.74 12.88
N GLU A 342 -22.40 -1.65 13.95
CA GLU A 342 -22.52 -2.69 14.96
C GLU A 342 -23.09 -3.99 14.37
N PRO A 343 -22.73 -5.15 14.94
CA PRO A 343 -23.28 -6.43 14.51
C PRO A 343 -24.79 -6.50 14.62
N ILE A 344 -25.48 -6.93 13.56
CA ILE A 344 -26.89 -7.23 13.58
C ILE A 344 -27.16 -8.70 13.91
N ARG A 345 -28.31 -9.01 14.48
CA ARG A 345 -28.73 -10.41 14.69
C ARG A 345 -29.09 -11.06 13.36
N LEU A 346 -28.27 -12.01 12.96
CA LEU A 346 -28.58 -12.88 11.83
C LEU A 346 -29.53 -13.97 12.36
N ARG A 347 -30.85 -13.82 12.14
CA ARG A 347 -31.81 -14.87 12.48
C ARG A 347 -31.51 -16.09 11.59
N GLU A 348 -31.34 -17.24 12.23
CA GLU A 348 -31.41 -18.52 11.52
C GLU A 348 -32.83 -18.64 10.99
N GLY A 349 -33.02 -18.65 9.67
CA GLY A 349 -34.28 -18.84 9.01
C GLY A 349 -34.59 -20.33 8.82
#